data_a72362773a430caef339b88177b7eaf1
#
_entry.id   a72362773a430caef339b88177b7eaf1
#
_cell.length_a   1.000
_cell.length_b   1.000
_cell.length_c   1.000
_cell.angle_alpha   90.00
_cell.angle_beta   90.00
_cell.angle_gamma   90.00
#
_symmetry.space_group_name_H-M   'P 1'
#
loop_
_entity.id
_entity.type
_entity.pdbx_description
1 polymer ?
#
loop_
_entity_poly.entity_id
_entity_poly.type
_entity_poly.pdbx_seq_one_letter_code
_entity_poly.pdbx_strand_id
1 'polypeptide(L)'
;YLNNSTFLYEKYKIMNEMIDKEFYRDIKKEVNRIYNLIKQSWKDDPSHAQFVLTNEFERKLFFNGNMDKEISKLLARIDYIEENITKELTTQDQSYWSQDKDILDFVVNSHNPISKIRLCLLNDSSQESLLLETEERNFVGLKNGEGCYNFDIIMNSNRVKQQKNRSRITTFFASSGFNINPTIYNFKLNQGLKIKEISAKHLGRDKYVEVENNSNKQRYSRTMHNQPIGEEGYKTVKTWKGDIYINDLLIVNEPLKILPGTNVYLSPEASIIFKNNVQSIGKENKKIRFLQSEEQPWKIIALFGEKTKGSIFEYTSFSGGSGGHVGGYEFTGMLSIYSSQDIKLSKVDVSNNSKYDDLIHILYSQGIELTNSNIFDARSDAIDIDISEMNINNCNFYNSGNDAIDSMTSKVLISNTSISKAGDKGLSAGENSEVLVNNLIFDETNIGIQSKDGTEVRVFDSIFKNNVMQLDAYQKNWRYGDGGKIEVTNSTFEGKENRIEAKNKSKIIITDSSFKEGFSHLESKKVIMKNNRQIY
;
A
#
# COMPACT_ATOMS: atom_id res chain seq x y z
N TYR A 1 -16.92 4.87 3.71
CA TYR A 1 -16.52 4.70 2.29
C TYR A 1 -17.54 5.32 1.34
N LEU A 2 -18.83 4.99 1.45
CA LEU A 2 -19.86 5.36 0.46
C LEU A 2 -20.18 6.86 0.40
N ASN A 3 -19.80 7.62 1.41
CA ASN A 3 -20.06 9.06 1.51
C ASN A 3 -18.76 9.88 1.62
N ASN A 4 -17.60 9.25 1.43
CA ASN A 4 -16.34 9.96 1.38
C ASN A 4 -16.13 10.51 -0.03
N SER A 5 -16.08 11.83 -0.16
CA SER A 5 -15.98 12.51 -1.46
C SER A 5 -14.72 12.14 -2.23
N THR A 6 -13.58 12.02 -1.54
CA THR A 6 -12.31 11.62 -2.15
C THR A 6 -12.39 10.20 -2.68
N PHE A 7 -12.92 9.26 -1.90
CA PHE A 7 -13.08 7.87 -2.35
C PHE A 7 -14.00 7.76 -3.57
N LEU A 8 -15.13 8.47 -3.56
CA LEU A 8 -16.06 8.47 -4.69
C LEU A 8 -15.40 9.07 -5.94
N TYR A 9 -14.66 10.16 -5.79
CA TYR A 9 -13.91 10.76 -6.89
C TYR A 9 -12.90 9.79 -7.50
N GLU A 10 -12.02 9.19 -6.68
CA GLU A 10 -11.02 8.24 -7.17
C GLU A 10 -11.67 6.99 -7.81
N LYS A 11 -12.73 6.47 -7.20
CA LYS A 11 -13.52 5.38 -7.79
C LYS A 11 -13.99 5.74 -9.22
N TYR A 12 -14.64 6.88 -9.37
CA TYR A 12 -15.21 7.27 -10.67
C TYR A 12 -14.14 7.68 -11.67
N LYS A 13 -13.02 8.23 -11.23
CA LYS A 13 -11.85 8.49 -12.07
C LYS A 13 -11.32 7.19 -12.68
N ILE A 14 -11.08 6.17 -11.86
CA ILE A 14 -10.65 4.84 -12.31
C ILE A 14 -11.69 4.23 -13.27
N MET A 15 -12.98 4.30 -12.93
CA MET A 15 -14.05 3.77 -13.79
C MET A 15 -14.08 4.45 -15.17
N ASN A 16 -13.93 5.78 -15.24
CA ASN A 16 -13.84 6.49 -16.51
C ASN A 16 -12.59 6.08 -17.31
N GLU A 17 -11.42 6.01 -16.65
CA GLU A 17 -10.17 5.56 -17.30
C GLU A 17 -10.28 4.14 -17.87
N MET A 18 -10.95 3.22 -17.15
CA MET A 18 -11.15 1.85 -17.61
C MET A 18 -12.00 1.79 -18.89
N ILE A 19 -13.00 2.67 -19.03
CA ILE A 19 -13.83 2.76 -20.24
C ILE A 19 -13.07 3.45 -21.37
N ASP A 20 -12.47 4.61 -21.11
CA ASP A 20 -11.81 5.43 -22.15
C ASP A 20 -10.59 4.75 -22.77
N LYS A 21 -9.82 3.99 -21.99
CA LYS A 21 -8.64 3.24 -22.45
C LYS A 21 -8.98 1.85 -23.00
N GLU A 22 -10.26 1.53 -23.16
CA GLU A 22 -10.72 0.20 -23.61
C GLU A 22 -10.07 -0.97 -22.82
N PHE A 23 -9.82 -0.73 -21.53
CA PHE A 23 -9.12 -1.64 -20.62
C PHE A 23 -9.73 -3.05 -20.64
N TYR A 24 -11.05 -3.16 -20.71
CA TYR A 24 -11.74 -4.45 -20.75
C TYR A 24 -11.46 -5.22 -22.03
N ARG A 25 -11.30 -4.52 -23.16
CA ARG A 25 -10.88 -5.15 -24.42
C ARG A 25 -9.48 -5.72 -24.32
N ASP A 26 -8.55 -4.99 -23.71
CA ASP A 26 -7.17 -5.43 -23.56
C ASP A 26 -7.06 -6.60 -22.59
N ILE A 27 -7.80 -6.60 -21.48
CA ILE A 27 -7.90 -7.76 -20.58
C ILE A 27 -8.46 -8.98 -21.32
N LYS A 28 -9.56 -8.85 -22.04
CA LYS A 28 -10.15 -9.97 -22.80
C LYS A 28 -9.16 -10.53 -23.83
N LYS A 29 -8.43 -9.66 -24.51
CA LYS A 29 -7.40 -10.04 -25.47
C LYS A 29 -6.26 -10.82 -24.80
N GLU A 30 -5.79 -10.34 -23.65
CA GLU A 30 -4.71 -10.99 -22.91
C GLU A 30 -5.15 -12.33 -22.30
N VAL A 31 -6.36 -12.42 -21.75
CA VAL A 31 -6.96 -13.69 -21.28
C VAL A 31 -7.01 -14.71 -22.41
N ASN A 32 -7.47 -14.32 -23.59
CA ASN A 32 -7.50 -15.21 -24.75
C ASN A 32 -6.10 -15.58 -25.24
N ARG A 33 -5.14 -14.66 -25.22
CA ARG A 33 -3.73 -14.93 -25.57
C ARG A 33 -3.13 -15.99 -24.64
N ILE A 34 -3.25 -15.80 -23.34
CA ILE A 34 -2.73 -16.75 -22.33
C ILE A 34 -3.44 -18.09 -22.49
N TYR A 35 -4.76 -18.10 -22.61
CA TYR A 35 -5.51 -19.32 -22.82
C TYR A 35 -5.02 -20.13 -24.02
N ASN A 36 -4.82 -19.47 -25.16
CA ASN A 36 -4.32 -20.15 -26.37
C ASN A 36 -2.92 -20.71 -26.21
N LEU A 37 -2.07 -20.06 -25.40
CA LEU A 37 -0.72 -20.57 -25.10
C LEU A 37 -0.75 -21.84 -24.25
N ILE A 38 -1.63 -21.93 -23.28
CA ILE A 38 -1.63 -23.03 -22.31
C ILE A 38 -2.61 -24.16 -22.67
N LYS A 39 -3.57 -23.90 -23.57
CA LYS A 39 -4.66 -24.84 -23.91
C LYS A 39 -4.14 -26.21 -24.36
N GLN A 40 -3.11 -26.25 -25.19
CA GLN A 40 -2.57 -27.51 -25.68
C GLN A 40 -1.80 -28.23 -24.58
N SER A 41 -0.90 -27.53 -23.88
CA SER A 41 -0.17 -28.08 -22.74
C SER A 41 -1.10 -28.61 -21.65
N TRP A 42 -2.21 -27.93 -21.40
CA TRP A 42 -3.24 -28.38 -20.47
C TRP A 42 -3.90 -29.70 -20.93
N LYS A 43 -4.23 -29.82 -22.22
CA LYS A 43 -4.82 -31.04 -22.78
C LYS A 43 -3.87 -32.22 -22.77
N ASP A 44 -2.59 -31.95 -22.98
CA ASP A 44 -1.52 -32.97 -23.08
C ASP A 44 -0.96 -33.38 -21.72
N ASP A 45 -1.28 -32.63 -20.64
CA ASP A 45 -0.82 -32.96 -19.28
C ASP A 45 -1.62 -34.12 -18.69
N PRO A 46 -1.02 -35.31 -18.54
CA PRO A 46 -1.71 -36.46 -17.97
C PRO A 46 -2.05 -36.29 -16.48
N SER A 47 -1.43 -35.31 -15.81
CA SER A 47 -1.64 -35.04 -14.39
C SER A 47 -2.84 -34.12 -14.11
N HIS A 48 -3.40 -33.46 -15.13
CA HIS A 48 -4.52 -32.54 -14.90
C HIS A 48 -5.78 -33.24 -14.33
N ALA A 49 -5.94 -34.53 -14.62
CA ALA A 49 -6.99 -35.36 -14.03
C ALA A 49 -6.69 -35.81 -12.59
N GLN A 50 -5.42 -35.67 -12.16
CA GLN A 50 -4.92 -36.09 -10.84
C GLN A 50 -4.66 -34.92 -9.88
N PHE A 51 -4.91 -33.68 -10.28
CA PHE A 51 -4.89 -32.55 -9.36
C PHE A 51 -6.00 -32.73 -8.32
N VAL A 52 -5.72 -33.58 -7.36
CA VAL A 52 -6.54 -33.75 -6.16
C VAL A 52 -6.29 -32.53 -5.30
N LEU A 53 -7.07 -31.48 -5.53
CA LEU A 53 -7.19 -30.39 -4.57
C LEU A 53 -7.67 -31.00 -3.26
N THR A 54 -6.95 -30.74 -2.20
CA THR A 54 -7.05 -31.44 -0.91
C THR A 54 -8.33 -31.15 -0.15
N ASN A 55 -9.14 -30.18 -0.61
CA ASN A 55 -10.43 -29.90 0.00
C ASN A 55 -11.55 -29.64 -1.02
N GLU A 56 -12.78 -29.90 -0.62
CA GLU A 56 -13.97 -29.77 -1.46
C GLU A 56 -14.27 -28.31 -1.87
N PHE A 57 -13.80 -27.36 -1.06
CA PHE A 57 -13.97 -25.93 -1.32
C PHE A 57 -13.10 -25.48 -2.49
N GLU A 58 -11.83 -25.89 -2.55
CA GLU A 58 -10.93 -25.62 -3.65
C GLU A 58 -11.36 -26.29 -4.95
N ARG A 59 -11.92 -27.52 -4.88
CA ARG A 59 -12.54 -28.19 -6.04
C ARG A 59 -13.69 -27.38 -6.63
N LYS A 60 -14.55 -26.80 -5.80
CA LYS A 60 -15.68 -25.97 -6.25
C LYS A 60 -15.27 -24.62 -6.80
N LEU A 61 -14.18 -24.02 -6.28
CA LEU A 61 -13.69 -22.72 -6.72
C LEU A 61 -12.88 -22.77 -8.01
N PHE A 62 -12.07 -23.81 -8.21
CA PHE A 62 -11.04 -23.76 -9.25
C PHE A 62 -11.21 -24.77 -10.39
N PHE A 63 -11.94 -25.90 -10.26
CA PHE A 63 -11.94 -26.90 -11.32
C PHE A 63 -13.22 -27.76 -11.43
N ASN A 64 -14.10 -27.39 -12.34
CA ASN A 64 -15.08 -28.33 -12.91
C ASN A 64 -14.52 -29.08 -14.14
N GLY A 65 -13.19 -29.21 -14.28
CA GLY A 65 -12.56 -30.02 -15.32
C GLY A 65 -12.65 -29.49 -16.76
N ASN A 66 -13.23 -28.31 -17.00
CA ASN A 66 -13.39 -27.76 -18.34
C ASN A 66 -12.89 -26.31 -18.41
N MET A 67 -11.62 -26.17 -18.83
CA MET A 67 -10.94 -24.89 -18.98
C MET A 67 -11.72 -23.95 -19.93
N ASP A 68 -12.28 -24.46 -21.04
CA ASP A 68 -13.06 -23.66 -22.00
C ASP A 68 -14.26 -22.99 -21.30
N LYS A 69 -14.93 -23.72 -20.41
CA LYS A 69 -16.08 -23.22 -19.65
C LYS A 69 -15.66 -22.15 -18.62
N GLU A 70 -14.55 -22.35 -17.93
CA GLU A 70 -14.08 -21.38 -16.92
C GLU A 70 -13.59 -20.07 -17.58
N ILE A 71 -12.87 -20.16 -18.71
CA ILE A 71 -12.50 -18.98 -19.50
C ILE A 71 -13.74 -18.25 -20.02
N SER A 72 -14.73 -18.98 -20.52
CA SER A 72 -16.00 -18.36 -20.96
C SER A 72 -16.72 -17.61 -19.84
N LYS A 73 -16.73 -18.17 -18.62
CA LYS A 73 -17.29 -17.49 -17.43
C LYS A 73 -16.50 -16.24 -17.07
N LEU A 74 -15.16 -16.30 -17.12
CA LEU A 74 -14.31 -15.15 -16.85
C LEU A 74 -14.57 -14.01 -17.84
N LEU A 75 -14.62 -14.31 -19.14
CA LEU A 75 -14.91 -13.33 -20.17
C LEU A 75 -16.32 -12.73 -20.01
N ALA A 76 -17.34 -13.54 -19.76
CA ALA A 76 -18.70 -13.07 -19.48
C ALA A 76 -18.76 -12.20 -18.20
N ARG A 77 -17.90 -12.46 -17.20
CA ARG A 77 -17.82 -11.61 -16.00
C ARG A 77 -17.19 -10.26 -16.31
N ILE A 78 -16.19 -10.22 -17.19
CA ILE A 78 -15.56 -8.98 -17.63
C ILE A 78 -16.60 -8.13 -18.40
N ASP A 79 -17.36 -8.73 -19.32
CA ASP A 79 -18.45 -8.05 -20.05
C ASP A 79 -19.49 -7.47 -19.10
N TYR A 80 -19.93 -8.26 -18.12
CA TYR A 80 -20.88 -7.82 -17.10
C TYR A 80 -20.37 -6.62 -16.30
N ILE A 81 -19.08 -6.60 -15.92
CA ILE A 81 -18.47 -5.48 -15.18
C ILE A 81 -18.43 -4.23 -16.06
N GLU A 82 -17.97 -4.35 -17.31
CA GLU A 82 -17.92 -3.27 -18.30
C GLU A 82 -19.29 -2.63 -18.50
N GLU A 83 -20.32 -3.44 -18.73
CA GLU A 83 -21.71 -2.98 -18.93
C GLU A 83 -22.25 -2.22 -17.71
N ASN A 84 -22.01 -2.74 -16.49
CA ASN A 84 -22.49 -2.10 -15.27
C ASN A 84 -21.76 -0.77 -14.98
N ILE A 85 -20.45 -0.70 -15.22
CA ILE A 85 -19.68 0.54 -15.08
C ILE A 85 -20.18 1.57 -16.10
N THR A 86 -20.33 1.18 -17.35
CA THR A 86 -20.83 2.07 -18.41
C THR A 86 -22.22 2.62 -18.05
N LYS A 87 -23.11 1.76 -17.59
CA LYS A 87 -24.44 2.17 -17.14
C LYS A 87 -24.39 3.16 -15.99
N GLU A 88 -23.55 2.92 -14.99
CA GLU A 88 -23.40 3.84 -13.84
C GLU A 88 -22.87 5.20 -14.29
N LEU A 89 -21.87 5.24 -15.18
CA LEU A 89 -21.28 6.49 -15.70
C LEU A 89 -22.22 7.28 -16.64
N THR A 90 -23.15 6.62 -17.31
CA THR A 90 -24.06 7.24 -18.29
C THR A 90 -25.45 7.56 -17.74
N THR A 91 -25.71 7.28 -16.45
CA THR A 91 -26.98 7.64 -15.80
C THR A 91 -27.19 9.16 -15.86
N GLN A 92 -28.41 9.57 -16.20
CA GLN A 92 -28.77 10.98 -16.39
C GLN A 92 -28.50 11.81 -15.12
N ASP A 93 -27.85 12.94 -15.31
CA ASP A 93 -27.65 13.96 -14.27
C ASP A 93 -28.95 14.74 -14.03
N GLN A 94 -29.30 14.93 -12.76
CA GLN A 94 -30.44 15.73 -12.30
C GLN A 94 -29.98 16.78 -11.30
N SER A 95 -28.73 17.23 -11.41
CA SER A 95 -28.18 18.30 -10.58
C SER A 95 -28.86 19.63 -10.90
N TYR A 96 -28.94 20.50 -9.90
CA TYR A 96 -29.53 21.83 -10.06
C TYR A 96 -28.86 22.82 -9.11
N TRP A 97 -29.09 24.12 -9.36
CA TRP A 97 -28.60 25.19 -8.50
C TRP A 97 -29.69 26.21 -8.16
N SER A 98 -29.48 26.95 -7.08
CA SER A 98 -30.28 28.11 -6.72
C SER A 98 -29.41 29.17 -6.06
N GLN A 99 -29.77 30.43 -6.21
CA GLN A 99 -29.07 31.53 -5.57
C GLN A 99 -30.05 32.32 -4.67
N ASP A 100 -29.68 32.52 -3.41
CA ASP A 100 -30.36 33.42 -2.47
C ASP A 100 -29.35 34.47 -1.99
N LYS A 101 -29.51 35.72 -2.45
CA LYS A 101 -28.56 36.82 -2.21
C LYS A 101 -27.12 36.42 -2.66
N ASP A 102 -26.23 36.31 -1.68
CA ASP A 102 -24.81 35.99 -1.89
C ASP A 102 -24.50 34.49 -1.69
N ILE A 103 -25.51 33.66 -1.48
CA ILE A 103 -25.34 32.22 -1.29
C ILE A 103 -25.79 31.48 -2.56
N LEU A 104 -24.89 30.67 -3.09
CA LEU A 104 -25.14 29.70 -4.13
C LEU A 104 -25.28 28.31 -3.51
N ASP A 105 -26.47 27.73 -3.63
CA ASP A 105 -26.73 26.33 -3.32
C ASP A 105 -26.58 25.53 -4.61
N PHE A 106 -25.62 24.61 -4.68
CA PHE A 106 -25.45 23.71 -5.79
C PHE A 106 -25.75 22.28 -5.33
N VAL A 107 -26.76 21.66 -5.92
CA VAL A 107 -27.22 20.32 -5.57
C VAL A 107 -26.74 19.32 -6.61
N VAL A 108 -25.86 18.43 -6.22
CA VAL A 108 -25.37 17.35 -7.06
C VAL A 108 -26.29 16.14 -6.90
N ASN A 109 -26.90 15.72 -7.99
CA ASN A 109 -27.76 14.53 -8.06
C ASN A 109 -27.36 13.68 -9.28
N SER A 110 -26.11 13.22 -9.27
CA SER A 110 -25.50 12.46 -10.34
C SER A 110 -24.68 11.30 -9.81
N HIS A 111 -24.61 10.20 -10.55
CA HIS A 111 -23.69 9.09 -10.27
C HIS A 111 -22.24 9.49 -10.52
N ASN A 112 -21.98 10.15 -11.65
CA ASN A 112 -20.64 10.59 -12.02
C ASN A 112 -20.34 11.94 -11.33
N PRO A 113 -19.19 12.09 -10.67
CA PRO A 113 -18.80 13.35 -10.04
C PRO A 113 -18.75 14.52 -11.04
N ILE A 114 -19.08 15.70 -10.56
CA ILE A 114 -18.77 16.94 -11.26
C ILE A 114 -17.30 17.27 -10.97
N SER A 115 -16.52 17.55 -12.00
CA SER A 115 -15.10 17.89 -11.91
C SER A 115 -14.82 19.37 -12.18
N LYS A 116 -15.70 20.04 -12.93
CA LYS A 116 -15.59 21.47 -13.24
C LYS A 116 -16.97 22.11 -13.29
N ILE A 117 -17.04 23.37 -12.90
CA ILE A 117 -18.21 24.21 -13.19
C ILE A 117 -17.80 25.45 -13.96
N ARG A 118 -18.70 25.89 -14.84
CA ARG A 118 -18.63 27.17 -15.54
C ARG A 118 -19.80 28.03 -15.07
N LEU A 119 -19.48 29.18 -14.53
CA LEU A 119 -20.47 30.13 -13.97
C LEU A 119 -20.45 31.43 -14.78
N CYS A 120 -21.59 31.83 -15.35
CA CYS A 120 -21.74 33.08 -16.06
C CYS A 120 -22.60 34.03 -15.25
N LEU A 121 -22.21 35.31 -15.20
CA LEU A 121 -22.93 36.35 -14.47
C LEU A 121 -23.95 37.06 -15.38
N LEU A 122 -25.00 37.59 -14.78
CA LEU A 122 -25.99 38.40 -15.51
C LEU A 122 -25.42 39.71 -16.07
N ASN A 123 -24.52 40.34 -15.27
CA ASN A 123 -23.81 41.54 -15.68
C ASN A 123 -22.32 41.19 -15.85
N ASP A 124 -21.73 41.63 -16.93
CA ASP A 124 -20.30 41.41 -17.16
C ASP A 124 -19.49 42.10 -16.05
N SER A 125 -18.66 41.34 -15.40
CA SER A 125 -17.74 41.83 -14.37
C SER A 125 -16.38 42.12 -15.00
N SER A 126 -15.80 43.27 -14.70
CA SER A 126 -14.42 43.61 -15.09
C SER A 126 -13.35 42.77 -14.41
N GLN A 127 -13.75 41.90 -13.48
CA GLN A 127 -12.82 41.06 -12.72
C GLN A 127 -12.34 39.87 -13.57
N GLU A 128 -11.04 39.64 -13.60
CA GLU A 128 -10.42 38.48 -14.27
C GLU A 128 -10.62 37.15 -13.51
N SER A 129 -11.00 37.23 -12.24
CA SER A 129 -11.27 36.06 -11.41
C SER A 129 -12.50 36.26 -10.51
N LEU A 130 -13.18 35.17 -10.21
CA LEU A 130 -14.30 35.11 -9.28
C LEU A 130 -13.98 34.12 -8.15
N LEU A 131 -14.40 34.47 -6.93
CA LEU A 131 -14.19 33.65 -5.75
C LEU A 131 -15.51 32.96 -5.34
N LEU A 132 -15.42 31.63 -5.12
CA LEU A 132 -16.45 30.84 -4.45
C LEU A 132 -15.90 30.42 -3.09
N GLU A 133 -16.49 30.90 -2.01
CA GLU A 133 -16.04 30.63 -0.64
C GLU A 133 -16.90 29.54 0.01
N THR A 134 -16.28 28.61 0.71
CA THR A 134 -16.94 27.67 1.62
C THR A 134 -16.38 27.84 3.04
N GLU A 135 -16.94 27.12 4.01
CA GLU A 135 -16.41 27.15 5.40
C GLU A 135 -14.95 26.65 5.48
N GLU A 136 -14.52 25.76 4.59
CA GLU A 136 -13.21 25.12 4.68
C GLU A 136 -12.19 25.67 3.68
N ARG A 137 -12.64 26.18 2.54
CA ARG A 137 -11.72 26.65 1.46
C ARG A 137 -12.38 27.57 0.46
N ASN A 138 -11.53 28.21 -0.34
CA ASN A 138 -11.94 29.09 -1.42
C ASN A 138 -11.54 28.48 -2.78
N PHE A 139 -12.42 28.67 -3.76
CA PHE A 139 -12.17 28.28 -5.15
C PHE A 139 -12.10 29.53 -6.02
N VAL A 140 -11.06 29.62 -6.84
CA VAL A 140 -10.85 30.74 -7.75
C VAL A 140 -11.20 30.30 -9.17
N GLY A 141 -12.21 30.90 -9.75
CA GLY A 141 -12.58 30.75 -11.14
C GLY A 141 -11.91 31.80 -12.00
N LEU A 142 -11.31 31.40 -13.10
CA LEU A 142 -10.70 32.30 -14.08
C LEU A 142 -11.69 32.62 -15.18
N LYS A 143 -11.75 33.90 -15.59
CA LYS A 143 -12.60 34.39 -16.68
C LYS A 143 -12.15 33.78 -18.01
N ASN A 144 -13.07 33.23 -18.75
CA ASN A 144 -12.82 32.70 -20.10
C ASN A 144 -13.18 33.73 -21.17
N GLY A 145 -12.88 33.43 -22.45
CA GLY A 145 -13.18 34.31 -23.58
C GLY A 145 -14.67 34.60 -23.82
N GLU A 146 -15.59 33.87 -23.16
CA GLU A 146 -17.05 34.06 -23.24
C GLU A 146 -17.59 34.91 -22.08
N GLY A 147 -16.73 35.42 -21.19
CA GLY A 147 -17.11 36.22 -20.04
C GLY A 147 -17.61 35.39 -18.83
N CYS A 148 -17.49 34.07 -18.86
CA CYS A 148 -17.83 33.17 -17.77
C CYS A 148 -16.60 32.76 -17.00
N TYR A 149 -16.79 32.24 -15.78
CA TYR A 149 -15.71 31.82 -14.88
C TYR A 149 -15.66 30.29 -14.80
N ASN A 150 -14.50 29.70 -15.06
CA ASN A 150 -14.28 28.26 -14.96
C ASN A 150 -13.62 27.93 -13.61
N PHE A 151 -14.19 26.99 -12.89
CA PHE A 151 -13.71 26.50 -11.61
C PHE A 151 -13.35 25.02 -11.73
N ASP A 152 -12.17 24.64 -11.26
CA ASP A 152 -11.79 23.26 -11.02
C ASP A 152 -12.28 22.86 -9.61
N ILE A 153 -13.33 22.07 -9.56
CA ILE A 153 -14.05 21.77 -8.32
C ILE A 153 -14.69 20.40 -8.40
N ILE A 154 -14.48 19.58 -7.39
CA ILE A 154 -14.99 18.23 -7.33
C ILE A 154 -16.18 18.16 -6.38
N MET A 155 -17.31 17.71 -6.90
CA MET A 155 -18.54 17.53 -6.15
C MET A 155 -19.20 16.19 -6.47
N ASN A 156 -19.57 15.44 -5.44
CA ASN A 156 -20.19 14.12 -5.54
C ASN A 156 -21.57 14.09 -4.89
N SER A 157 -22.46 13.24 -5.39
CA SER A 157 -23.63 12.82 -4.63
C SER A 157 -23.28 11.79 -3.58
N ASN A 158 -23.94 11.81 -2.43
CA ASN A 158 -23.82 10.77 -1.43
C ASN A 158 -24.54 9.48 -1.87
N ARG A 159 -24.11 8.36 -1.29
CA ARG A 159 -24.67 7.03 -1.57
C ARG A 159 -25.45 6.52 -0.37
N VAL A 160 -26.64 5.98 -0.61
CA VAL A 160 -27.45 5.33 0.42
C VAL A 160 -27.60 3.86 0.05
N LYS A 161 -27.28 2.99 0.99
CA LYS A 161 -27.48 1.55 0.82
C LYS A 161 -28.98 1.27 0.67
N GLN A 162 -29.39 0.62 -0.42
CA GLN A 162 -30.75 0.11 -0.53
C GLN A 162 -30.97 -0.95 0.56
N GLN A 163 -31.88 -0.69 1.49
CA GLN A 163 -32.41 -1.75 2.36
C GLN A 163 -33.30 -2.67 1.52
N LYS A 164 -32.71 -3.69 0.91
CA LYS A 164 -33.49 -4.84 0.45
C LYS A 164 -33.45 -5.89 1.55
N ASN A 165 -34.60 -6.11 2.19
CA ASN A 165 -34.86 -7.31 2.95
C ASN A 165 -34.56 -8.51 2.07
N ARG A 166 -33.44 -9.23 2.27
CA ARG A 166 -33.29 -10.67 2.05
C ARG A 166 -31.85 -11.18 2.12
N SER A 167 -31.71 -12.28 2.82
CA SER A 167 -30.67 -13.33 2.96
C SER A 167 -29.18 -12.94 2.79
N ARG A 168 -28.42 -13.33 3.78
CA ARG A 168 -27.02 -12.99 4.09
C ARG A 168 -25.94 -13.41 3.08
N ILE A 169 -26.25 -14.13 2.01
CA ILE A 169 -25.22 -14.76 1.15
C ILE A 169 -25.13 -14.14 -0.26
N THR A 170 -26.15 -13.48 -0.76
CA THR A 170 -26.17 -12.90 -2.11
C THR A 170 -25.76 -11.43 -2.18
N THR A 171 -25.40 -10.80 -1.08
CA THR A 171 -25.14 -9.35 -0.99
C THR A 171 -23.70 -8.93 -1.27
N PHE A 172 -22.75 -9.85 -1.40
CA PHE A 172 -21.35 -9.50 -1.62
C PHE A 172 -21.00 -9.24 -3.10
N PHE A 173 -21.76 -9.73 -4.06
CA PHE A 173 -21.50 -9.64 -5.49
C PHE A 173 -22.67 -9.17 -6.36
N ALA A 174 -23.84 -8.96 -5.78
CA ALA A 174 -24.90 -8.30 -6.52
C ALA A 174 -24.52 -6.82 -6.60
N SER A 175 -24.57 -6.25 -7.81
CA SER A 175 -24.64 -4.81 -8.02
C SER A 175 -25.79 -4.28 -7.17
N SER A 176 -25.52 -4.02 -5.92
CA SER A 176 -26.45 -3.34 -5.04
C SER A 176 -26.54 -1.94 -5.60
N GLY A 177 -27.60 -1.66 -6.34
CA GLY A 177 -27.92 -0.32 -6.74
C GLY A 177 -27.92 0.56 -5.50
N PHE A 178 -26.91 1.36 -5.34
CA PHE A 178 -26.94 2.42 -4.35
C PHE A 178 -27.83 3.51 -4.92
N ASN A 179 -28.85 3.91 -4.17
CA ASN A 179 -29.58 5.13 -4.50
C ASN A 179 -28.64 6.32 -4.27
N ILE A 180 -28.69 7.27 -5.18
CA ILE A 180 -28.06 8.57 -4.98
C ILE A 180 -28.91 9.35 -3.99
N ASN A 181 -28.22 10.02 -3.06
CA ASN A 181 -28.82 11.03 -2.23
C ASN A 181 -28.34 12.39 -2.74
N PRO A 182 -29.22 13.29 -3.19
CA PRO A 182 -28.82 14.63 -3.59
C PRO A 182 -28.01 15.31 -2.48
N THR A 183 -26.89 15.90 -2.87
CA THR A 183 -25.94 16.51 -1.92
C THR A 183 -25.82 17.99 -2.20
N ILE A 184 -26.01 18.83 -1.20
CA ILE A 184 -25.90 20.28 -1.31
C ILE A 184 -24.47 20.72 -1.02
N TYR A 185 -23.97 21.60 -1.86
CA TYR A 185 -22.76 22.39 -1.69
C TYR A 185 -23.11 23.85 -1.60
N ASN A 186 -22.73 24.50 -0.52
CA ASN A 186 -23.03 25.91 -0.27
C ASN A 186 -21.78 26.74 -0.56
N PHE A 187 -21.92 27.75 -1.40
CA PHE A 187 -20.87 28.70 -1.71
C PHE A 187 -21.32 30.12 -1.42
N LYS A 188 -20.43 30.90 -0.85
CA LYS A 188 -20.60 32.33 -0.69
C LYS A 188 -19.96 33.05 -1.86
N LEU A 189 -20.68 33.97 -2.47
CA LEU A 189 -20.26 34.85 -3.54
C LEU A 189 -19.99 36.26 -3.00
N ASN A 190 -19.23 37.07 -3.75
CA ASN A 190 -19.12 38.48 -3.47
C ASN A 190 -20.49 39.18 -3.55
N GLN A 191 -20.71 40.17 -2.69
CA GLN A 191 -21.99 40.89 -2.60
C GLN A 191 -22.46 41.43 -3.96
N GLY A 192 -23.73 41.23 -4.26
CA GLY A 192 -24.39 41.81 -5.42
C GLY A 192 -24.21 41.10 -6.75
N LEU A 193 -23.44 40.01 -6.78
CA LEU A 193 -23.29 39.21 -8.00
C LEU A 193 -24.55 38.36 -8.24
N LYS A 194 -25.03 38.35 -9.48
CA LYS A 194 -26.16 37.53 -9.93
C LYS A 194 -25.72 36.55 -10.99
N ILE A 195 -25.99 35.28 -10.73
CA ILE A 195 -25.68 34.21 -11.67
C ILE A 195 -26.74 34.16 -12.75
N LYS A 196 -26.31 34.11 -14.01
CA LYS A 196 -27.13 33.92 -15.19
C LYS A 196 -27.36 32.43 -15.46
N GLU A 197 -26.27 31.68 -15.51
CA GLU A 197 -26.29 30.26 -15.81
C GLU A 197 -25.10 29.54 -15.18
N ILE A 198 -25.26 28.26 -14.90
CA ILE A 198 -24.18 27.36 -14.52
C ILE A 198 -24.20 26.17 -15.46
N SER A 199 -23.01 25.79 -15.96
CA SER A 199 -22.80 24.53 -16.67
C SER A 199 -21.79 23.70 -15.89
N ALA A 200 -22.00 22.39 -15.83
CA ALA A 200 -21.13 21.44 -15.16
C ALA A 200 -20.46 20.51 -16.16
N LYS A 201 -19.22 20.14 -15.87
CA LYS A 201 -18.49 19.11 -16.58
C LYS A 201 -18.26 17.94 -15.63
N HIS A 202 -18.74 16.77 -16.01
CA HIS A 202 -18.52 15.54 -15.25
C HIS A 202 -17.14 14.97 -15.49
N LEU A 203 -16.65 14.22 -14.51
CA LEU A 203 -15.38 13.53 -14.58
C LEU A 203 -15.33 12.59 -15.80
N GLY A 204 -14.24 12.63 -16.57
CA GLY A 204 -14.09 11.85 -17.81
C GLY A 204 -15.00 12.28 -18.97
N ARG A 205 -15.61 13.46 -18.90
CA ARG A 205 -16.42 14.00 -20.01
C ARG A 205 -15.83 15.29 -20.55
N ASP A 206 -15.90 15.49 -21.86
CA ASP A 206 -15.31 16.66 -22.53
C ASP A 206 -16.22 17.86 -22.61
N LYS A 207 -17.53 17.66 -22.47
CA LYS A 207 -18.52 18.72 -22.68
C LYS A 207 -19.10 19.22 -21.34
N TYR A 208 -19.31 20.53 -21.29
CA TYR A 208 -20.15 21.15 -20.27
C TYR A 208 -21.62 20.91 -20.60
N VAL A 209 -22.41 20.60 -19.56
CA VAL A 209 -23.86 20.44 -19.63
C VAL A 209 -24.49 21.51 -18.76
N GLU A 210 -25.48 22.21 -19.27
CA GLU A 210 -26.21 23.22 -18.51
C GLU A 210 -26.90 22.58 -17.30
N VAL A 211 -26.78 23.21 -16.14
CA VAL A 211 -27.39 22.77 -14.88
C VAL A 211 -28.65 23.61 -14.62
N GLU A 212 -29.78 22.94 -14.36
CA GLU A 212 -31.07 23.59 -14.17
C GLU A 212 -31.06 24.61 -13.02
N ASN A 213 -31.58 25.82 -13.25
CA ASN A 213 -31.87 26.78 -12.21
C ASN A 213 -33.20 26.43 -11.53
N ASN A 214 -33.15 26.14 -10.24
CA ASN A 214 -34.30 25.64 -9.50
C ASN A 214 -34.68 26.54 -8.31
N SER A 215 -34.69 27.83 -8.51
CA SER A 215 -35.02 28.82 -7.48
C SER A 215 -36.44 28.68 -6.87
N ASN A 216 -37.31 27.89 -7.49
CA ASN A 216 -38.72 27.75 -7.13
C ASN A 216 -39.15 26.38 -6.59
N LYS A 217 -38.25 25.41 -6.47
CA LYS A 217 -38.59 24.05 -5.99
C LYS A 217 -38.26 23.87 -4.49
N GLN A 218 -39.10 23.10 -3.82
CA GLN A 218 -38.98 22.76 -2.41
C GLN A 218 -37.58 22.22 -2.05
N ARG A 219 -36.97 22.81 -1.01
CA ARG A 219 -35.74 22.29 -0.42
C ARG A 219 -35.96 20.83 0.02
N TYR A 220 -35.12 19.93 -0.43
CA TYR A 220 -35.15 18.54 0.02
C TYR A 220 -34.87 18.47 1.52
N SER A 221 -35.80 17.95 2.31
CA SER A 221 -35.70 17.83 3.76
C SER A 221 -34.68 16.79 4.27
N ARG A 222 -33.97 16.11 3.37
CA ARG A 222 -32.97 15.07 3.68
C ARG A 222 -31.68 15.19 2.85
N THR A 223 -31.28 16.37 2.50
CA THR A 223 -30.01 16.60 1.81
C THR A 223 -28.88 16.57 2.81
N MET A 224 -27.80 15.87 2.46
CA MET A 224 -26.56 15.91 3.21
C MET A 224 -25.70 17.07 2.68
N HIS A 225 -25.17 17.87 3.58
CA HIS A 225 -24.17 18.89 3.25
C HIS A 225 -22.82 18.23 3.08
N ASN A 226 -22.07 18.63 2.06
CA ASN A 226 -20.72 18.14 1.83
C ASN A 226 -19.81 19.31 1.41
N GLN A 227 -18.51 19.15 1.61
CA GLN A 227 -17.55 20.12 1.14
C GLN A 227 -16.98 19.67 -0.21
N PRO A 228 -16.85 20.58 -1.19
CA PRO A 228 -16.27 20.28 -2.47
C PRO A 228 -14.75 20.11 -2.36
N ILE A 229 -14.16 19.36 -3.28
CA ILE A 229 -12.72 19.15 -3.34
C ILE A 229 -12.16 19.82 -4.61
N GLY A 230 -10.97 20.42 -4.51
CA GLY A 230 -10.24 20.90 -5.69
C GLY A 230 -9.56 19.76 -6.44
N GLU A 231 -9.50 19.82 -7.75
CA GLU A 231 -8.84 18.82 -8.60
C GLU A 231 -7.31 18.86 -8.44
N GLU A 232 -6.74 20.03 -8.19
CA GLU A 232 -5.34 20.17 -7.78
C GLU A 232 -5.22 19.82 -6.30
N GLY A 233 -4.85 18.54 -6.05
CA GLY A 233 -4.65 18.03 -4.71
C GLY A 233 -3.63 18.88 -3.94
N TYR A 234 -4.06 19.39 -2.81
CA TYR A 234 -3.24 19.81 -1.68
C TYR A 234 -1.94 20.56 -2.01
N LYS A 235 -2.04 21.83 -2.42
CA LYS A 235 -0.88 22.75 -2.51
C LYS A 235 -0.34 23.15 -1.13
N THR A 236 -1.08 22.89 -0.05
CA THR A 236 -0.64 23.23 1.31
C THR A 236 0.01 22.04 1.98
N VAL A 237 1.29 22.16 2.27
CA VAL A 237 2.00 21.18 3.10
C VAL A 237 1.54 21.33 4.54
N LYS A 238 0.85 20.32 5.07
CA LYS A 238 0.47 20.27 6.48
C LYS A 238 1.73 20.19 7.34
N THR A 239 1.72 20.86 8.47
CA THR A 239 2.89 20.87 9.38
C THR A 239 2.48 20.39 10.77
N TRP A 240 3.21 19.42 11.32
CA TRP A 240 3.10 18.99 12.71
C TRP A 240 4.26 19.54 13.52
N LYS A 241 3.95 20.03 14.73
CA LYS A 241 4.93 20.62 15.66
C LYS A 241 4.45 20.46 17.11
N GLY A 242 5.37 20.16 18.03
CA GLY A 242 5.08 19.97 19.45
C GLY A 242 4.40 18.63 19.71
N ASP A 243 3.54 18.57 20.69
CA ASP A 243 2.83 17.35 21.07
C ASP A 243 1.53 17.21 20.28
N ILE A 244 1.38 16.09 19.59
CA ILE A 244 0.25 15.73 18.75
C ILE A 244 -0.42 14.49 19.34
N TYR A 245 -1.72 14.50 19.52
CA TYR A 245 -2.49 13.38 20.06
C TYR A 245 -3.40 12.79 19.00
N ILE A 246 -3.30 11.49 18.77
CA ILE A 246 -4.10 10.74 17.81
C ILE A 246 -4.90 9.69 18.57
N ASN A 247 -6.20 9.87 18.63
CA ASN A 247 -7.09 9.03 19.45
C ASN A 247 -7.82 7.96 18.66
N ASP A 248 -7.80 8.02 17.33
CA ASP A 248 -8.52 7.10 16.44
C ASP A 248 -7.78 6.98 15.10
N LEU A 249 -8.43 6.43 14.08
CA LEU A 249 -7.87 6.35 12.72
C LEU A 249 -7.72 7.73 12.10
N LEU A 250 -6.49 8.13 11.82
CA LEU A 250 -6.15 9.32 11.06
C LEU A 250 -5.65 8.95 9.66
N ILE A 251 -6.34 9.42 8.62
CA ILE A 251 -5.86 9.32 7.23
C ILE A 251 -5.33 10.69 6.81
N VAL A 252 -4.04 10.74 6.46
CA VAL A 252 -3.35 11.96 6.02
C VAL A 252 -3.24 11.91 4.50
N ASN A 253 -4.06 12.70 3.82
CA ASN A 253 -4.10 12.74 2.36
C ASN A 253 -3.20 13.83 1.76
N GLU A 254 -2.82 14.83 2.57
CA GLU A 254 -1.96 15.95 2.16
C GLU A 254 -0.49 15.63 2.38
N PRO A 255 0.43 16.29 1.63
CA PRO A 255 1.84 16.29 1.99
C PRO A 255 2.04 16.80 3.42
N LEU A 256 2.85 16.10 4.19
CA LEU A 256 3.07 16.40 5.61
C LEU A 256 4.54 16.68 5.91
N LYS A 257 4.79 17.74 6.64
CA LYS A 257 6.09 18.03 7.26
C LYS A 257 5.99 17.90 8.76
N ILE A 258 6.84 17.08 9.36
CA ILE A 258 6.95 16.93 10.82
C ILE A 258 8.24 17.60 11.28
N LEU A 259 8.13 18.54 12.20
CA LEU A 259 9.27 19.36 12.63
C LEU A 259 10.08 18.67 13.76
N PRO A 260 11.38 18.97 13.89
CA PRO A 260 12.23 18.41 14.92
C PRO A 260 11.68 18.61 16.33
N GLY A 261 11.66 17.54 17.12
CA GLY A 261 11.18 17.53 18.51
C GLY A 261 9.67 17.36 18.66
N THR A 262 8.97 17.03 17.58
CA THR A 262 7.55 16.65 17.64
C THR A 262 7.39 15.29 18.30
N ASN A 263 6.47 15.17 19.25
CA ASN A 263 6.02 13.89 19.80
C ASN A 263 4.58 13.62 19.30
N VAL A 264 4.37 12.46 18.74
CA VAL A 264 3.06 12.00 18.29
C VAL A 264 2.62 10.88 19.24
N TYR A 265 1.64 11.17 20.07
CA TYR A 265 1.07 10.22 21.03
C TYR A 265 -0.16 9.56 20.42
N LEU A 266 -0.14 8.23 20.34
CA LEU A 266 -1.23 7.44 19.79
C LEU A 266 -1.95 6.71 20.93
N SER A 267 -3.26 6.87 21.01
CA SER A 267 -4.11 6.11 21.93
C SER A 267 -4.19 4.63 21.54
N PRO A 268 -4.64 3.75 22.44
CA PRO A 268 -4.91 2.35 22.11
C PRO A 268 -5.78 2.25 20.85
N GLU A 269 -5.42 1.30 19.98
CA GLU A 269 -6.11 1.05 18.70
C GLU A 269 -6.05 2.20 17.66
N ALA A 270 -5.43 3.35 17.97
CA ALA A 270 -5.24 4.43 17.00
C ALA A 270 -4.31 4.02 15.84
N SER A 271 -4.52 4.61 14.68
CA SER A 271 -3.74 4.34 13.48
C SER A 271 -3.50 5.61 12.68
N ILE A 272 -2.36 5.68 11.98
CA ILE A 272 -2.08 6.74 11.01
C ILE A 272 -1.81 6.11 9.65
N ILE A 273 -2.56 6.50 8.63
CA ILE A 273 -2.32 6.10 7.24
C ILE A 273 -1.93 7.33 6.44
N PHE A 274 -0.67 7.42 6.08
CA PHE A 274 -0.17 8.43 5.17
C PHE A 274 -0.46 8.02 3.73
N LYS A 275 -1.23 8.83 3.02
CA LYS A 275 -1.58 8.65 1.60
C LYS A 275 -0.82 9.60 0.69
N ASN A 276 0.09 10.40 1.25
CA ASN A 276 0.90 11.36 0.52
C ASN A 276 2.30 11.45 1.13
N ASN A 277 3.19 12.21 0.49
CA ASN A 277 4.57 12.39 0.91
C ASN A 277 4.69 12.92 2.34
N VAL A 278 5.58 12.32 3.12
CA VAL A 278 5.88 12.69 4.51
C VAL A 278 7.35 13.05 4.65
N GLN A 279 7.62 14.21 5.20
CA GLN A 279 8.95 14.68 5.55
C GLN A 279 9.07 14.77 7.08
N SER A 280 9.40 13.64 7.71
CA SER A 280 9.67 13.55 9.17
C SER A 280 11.18 13.70 9.39
N ILE A 281 11.66 14.94 9.46
CA ILE A 281 13.10 15.22 9.56
C ILE A 281 13.41 15.83 10.92
N GLY A 282 13.84 14.98 11.84
CA GLY A 282 14.30 15.36 13.16
C GLY A 282 15.74 15.86 13.19
N LYS A 283 16.31 15.90 14.37
CA LYS A 283 17.75 16.17 14.65
C LYS A 283 18.21 15.25 15.78
N GLU A 284 19.48 14.99 15.86
CA GLU A 284 20.05 14.12 16.88
C GLU A 284 19.57 14.45 18.29
N ASN A 285 19.59 15.73 18.66
CA ASN A 285 19.15 16.23 19.97
C ASN A 285 17.67 16.65 20.02
N LYS A 286 16.91 16.51 18.92
CA LYS A 286 15.48 16.81 18.78
C LYS A 286 14.80 15.79 17.87
N LYS A 287 14.84 14.51 18.29
CA LYS A 287 14.18 13.42 17.56
C LYS A 287 12.66 13.67 17.45
N ILE A 288 12.08 13.18 16.39
CA ILE A 288 10.63 13.04 16.24
C ILE A 288 10.25 11.68 16.82
N ARG A 289 9.17 11.60 17.59
CA ARG A 289 8.80 10.35 18.26
C ARG A 289 7.33 10.02 18.03
N PHE A 290 7.07 8.77 17.66
CA PHE A 290 5.74 8.18 17.65
C PHE A 290 5.67 7.20 18.83
N LEU A 291 4.80 7.51 19.79
CA LEU A 291 4.76 6.88 21.09
C LEU A 291 3.33 6.44 21.42
N GLN A 292 3.21 5.38 22.21
CA GLN A 292 1.93 5.07 22.85
C GLN A 292 1.61 6.11 23.93
N SER A 293 0.34 6.52 24.01
CA SER A 293 -0.13 7.44 25.05
C SER A 293 -0.53 6.73 26.35
N GLU A 294 -0.75 5.43 26.28
CA GLU A 294 -1.22 4.56 27.38
C GLU A 294 -0.46 3.23 27.35
N GLU A 295 -0.70 2.33 28.30
CA GLU A 295 -0.04 1.02 28.35
C GLU A 295 -0.41 0.09 27.19
N GLN A 296 -1.61 0.26 26.62
CA GLN A 296 -2.07 -0.55 25.47
C GLN A 296 -1.46 -0.03 24.16
N PRO A 297 -1.12 -0.93 23.22
CA PRO A 297 -0.49 -0.53 21.96
C PRO A 297 -1.46 0.21 21.04
N TRP A 298 -0.93 1.16 20.29
CA TRP A 298 -1.56 1.64 19.08
C TRP A 298 -1.47 0.58 17.96
N LYS A 299 -2.25 0.74 16.86
CA LYS A 299 -2.27 -0.27 15.79
C LYS A 299 -1.15 -0.08 14.78
N ILE A 300 -1.27 0.91 13.91
CA ILE A 300 -0.52 0.97 12.67
C ILE A 300 -0.09 2.39 12.37
N ILE A 301 1.14 2.53 11.87
CA ILE A 301 1.57 3.67 11.07
C ILE A 301 1.94 3.15 9.69
N ALA A 302 1.27 3.61 8.64
CA ALA A 302 1.54 3.13 7.29
C ALA A 302 1.76 4.27 6.29
N LEU A 303 2.74 4.07 5.40
CA LEU A 303 2.83 4.73 4.11
C LEU A 303 2.10 3.85 3.10
N PHE A 304 1.09 4.38 2.41
CA PHE A 304 0.23 3.58 1.56
C PHE A 304 -0.07 4.25 0.23
N GLY A 305 0.50 3.68 -0.84
CA GLY A 305 0.24 4.05 -2.22
C GLY A 305 1.26 5.03 -2.81
N GLU A 306 1.23 5.16 -4.14
CA GLU A 306 2.25 5.84 -4.95
C GLU A 306 2.53 7.30 -4.57
N LYS A 307 1.54 8.04 -4.07
CA LYS A 307 1.73 9.44 -3.65
C LYS A 307 2.63 9.60 -2.42
N THR A 308 2.93 8.52 -1.71
CA THR A 308 3.90 8.54 -0.61
C THR A 308 5.35 8.54 -1.07
N LYS A 309 5.58 8.39 -2.38
CA LYS A 309 6.90 8.39 -3.00
C LYS A 309 7.79 9.52 -2.50
N GLY A 310 9.05 9.19 -2.21
CA GLY A 310 10.05 10.13 -1.72
C GLY A 310 9.83 10.60 -0.27
N SER A 311 9.03 9.88 0.52
CA SER A 311 8.92 10.17 1.95
C SER A 311 10.23 9.89 2.68
N ILE A 312 10.52 10.71 3.69
CA ILE A 312 11.75 10.63 4.47
C ILE A 312 11.41 10.61 5.95
N PHE A 313 11.99 9.66 6.67
CA PHE A 313 12.05 9.64 8.12
C PHE A 313 13.52 9.69 8.54
N GLU A 314 13.94 10.77 9.13
CA GLU A 314 15.29 10.94 9.66
C GLU A 314 15.24 11.37 11.12
N TYR A 315 16.07 10.79 11.98
CA TYR A 315 16.03 10.99 13.43
C TYR A 315 14.61 10.86 13.99
N THR A 316 13.91 9.81 13.57
CA THR A 316 12.54 9.51 13.97
C THR A 316 12.49 8.17 14.69
N SER A 317 11.69 8.06 15.75
CA SER A 317 11.49 6.79 16.46
C SER A 317 10.03 6.37 16.47
N PHE A 318 9.82 5.04 16.42
CA PHE A 318 8.51 4.39 16.49
C PHE A 318 8.55 3.32 17.56
N SER A 319 7.63 3.38 18.52
CA SER A 319 7.58 2.38 19.60
C SER A 319 6.18 2.20 20.17
N GLY A 320 5.86 0.96 20.56
CA GLY A 320 4.63 0.64 21.28
C GLY A 320 3.41 0.42 20.38
N GLY A 321 3.61 0.11 19.10
CA GLY A 321 2.54 -0.24 18.19
C GLY A 321 2.29 -1.75 18.10
N SER A 322 1.46 -2.13 17.14
CA SER A 322 1.07 -3.51 16.94
C SER A 322 1.12 -3.93 15.48
N GLY A 323 0.17 -3.69 14.76
CA GLY A 323 -0.31 -4.13 13.46
C GLY A 323 -1.83 -4.22 13.54
N GLY A 324 -2.49 -4.60 12.48
CA GLY A 324 -3.93 -4.80 12.50
C GLY A 324 -4.62 -4.52 11.17
N HIS A 325 -5.95 -4.47 11.22
CA HIS A 325 -6.76 -4.20 10.05
C HIS A 325 -7.25 -2.75 10.02
N VAL A 326 -7.13 -2.11 8.85
CA VAL A 326 -7.74 -0.82 8.55
C VAL A 326 -8.51 -0.95 7.23
N GLY A 327 -9.83 -0.80 7.29
CA GLY A 327 -10.68 -1.05 6.14
C GLY A 327 -10.59 -2.50 5.67
N GLY A 328 -10.30 -2.71 4.40
CA GLY A 328 -10.10 -4.05 3.80
C GLY A 328 -8.65 -4.52 3.75
N TYR A 329 -7.73 -3.82 4.40
CA TYR A 329 -6.30 -4.12 4.37
C TYR A 329 -5.84 -4.64 5.73
N GLU A 330 -5.01 -5.66 5.70
CA GLU A 330 -4.23 -6.13 6.83
C GLU A 330 -2.82 -5.55 6.78
N PHE A 331 -2.34 -5.07 7.91
CA PHE A 331 -1.00 -4.58 8.12
C PHE A 331 -0.37 -5.38 9.24
N THR A 332 0.57 -6.25 8.90
CA THR A 332 1.25 -7.12 9.88
C THR A 332 2.29 -6.35 10.67
N GLY A 333 2.87 -5.33 10.06
CA GLY A 333 3.87 -4.47 10.69
C GLY A 333 3.30 -3.28 11.45
N MET A 334 3.90 -2.99 12.59
CA MET A 334 3.67 -1.74 13.33
C MET A 334 3.94 -0.51 12.45
N LEU A 335 5.04 -0.52 11.70
CA LEU A 335 5.35 0.42 10.64
C LEU A 335 5.24 -0.32 9.29
N SER A 336 4.31 0.07 8.43
CA SER A 336 4.05 -0.60 7.16
C SER A 336 4.30 0.34 5.97
N ILE A 337 4.95 -0.18 4.90
CA ILE A 337 5.23 0.56 3.68
C ILE A 337 4.70 -0.26 2.50
N TYR A 338 3.52 0.13 1.99
CA TYR A 338 2.79 -0.63 0.99
C TYR A 338 2.59 0.15 -0.30
N SER A 339 2.95 -0.48 -1.44
CA SER A 339 2.78 0.10 -2.78
C SER A 339 3.42 1.50 -2.90
N SER A 340 4.63 1.66 -2.37
CA SER A 340 5.34 2.93 -2.28
C SER A 340 6.69 2.88 -3.00
N GLN A 341 7.32 4.03 -3.22
CA GLN A 341 8.60 4.12 -3.92
C GLN A 341 9.53 5.15 -3.27
N ASP A 342 10.85 4.88 -3.36
CA ASP A 342 11.92 5.82 -2.97
C ASP A 342 11.78 6.34 -1.53
N ILE A 343 11.45 5.45 -0.58
CA ILE A 343 11.29 5.80 0.84
C ILE A 343 12.63 5.70 1.55
N LYS A 344 12.96 6.71 2.36
CA LYS A 344 14.19 6.76 3.15
C LYS A 344 13.90 6.72 4.63
N LEU A 345 14.45 5.72 5.30
CA LEU A 345 14.49 5.57 6.76
C LEU A 345 15.96 5.72 7.18
N SER A 346 16.31 6.83 7.80
CA SER A 346 17.71 7.09 8.21
C SER A 346 17.78 7.51 9.66
N LYS A 347 18.69 6.90 10.43
CA LYS A 347 18.85 7.17 11.86
C LYS A 347 17.51 7.04 12.61
N VAL A 348 16.76 6.00 12.25
CA VAL A 348 15.50 5.66 12.90
C VAL A 348 15.71 4.59 13.98
N ASP A 349 14.88 4.65 15.01
CA ASP A 349 14.78 3.59 16.02
C ASP A 349 13.35 3.02 15.93
N VAL A 350 13.22 1.70 15.68
CA VAL A 350 11.91 1.01 15.61
C VAL A 350 11.92 -0.13 16.62
N SER A 351 10.94 -0.15 17.53
CA SER A 351 10.98 -1.13 18.63
C SER A 351 9.62 -1.39 19.27
N ASN A 352 9.55 -2.50 20.01
CA ASN A 352 8.46 -2.82 20.94
C ASN A 352 7.08 -2.89 20.28
N ASN A 353 6.91 -3.75 19.29
CA ASN A 353 5.57 -4.10 18.83
C ASN A 353 4.94 -5.19 19.71
N SER A 354 3.61 -5.26 19.65
CA SER A 354 2.85 -6.28 20.37
C SER A 354 1.66 -6.77 19.56
N LYS A 355 1.09 -7.91 19.90
CA LYS A 355 -0.07 -8.58 19.29
C LYS A 355 0.15 -9.13 17.87
N TYR A 356 0.61 -8.31 16.91
CA TYR A 356 0.89 -8.70 15.53
C TYR A 356 2.35 -9.05 15.29
N ASP A 357 2.68 -9.45 14.09
CA ASP A 357 3.91 -10.16 13.76
C ASP A 357 5.12 -9.21 13.71
N ASP A 358 5.13 -8.25 12.79
CA ASP A 358 6.35 -7.56 12.41
C ASP A 358 6.50 -6.18 13.08
N LEU A 359 7.75 -5.75 13.30
CA LEU A 359 8.02 -4.34 13.61
C LEU A 359 7.84 -3.49 12.33
N ILE A 360 8.45 -3.92 11.22
CA ILE A 360 8.36 -3.25 9.93
C ILE A 360 7.90 -4.26 8.88
N HIS A 361 6.87 -3.92 8.09
CA HIS A 361 6.49 -4.71 6.93
C HIS A 361 6.50 -3.87 5.64
N ILE A 362 7.18 -4.37 4.62
CA ILE A 362 7.33 -3.71 3.32
C ILE A 362 6.71 -4.60 2.25
N LEU A 363 5.69 -4.10 1.55
CA LEU A 363 4.93 -4.86 0.57
C LEU A 363 4.76 -4.09 -0.74
N TYR A 364 5.03 -4.73 -1.89
CA TYR A 364 4.89 -4.16 -3.25
C TYR A 364 5.60 -2.80 -3.42
N SER A 365 6.79 -2.64 -2.84
CA SER A 365 7.49 -1.35 -2.76
C SER A 365 8.89 -1.42 -3.37
N GLN A 366 9.39 -0.32 -3.92
CA GLN A 366 10.69 -0.28 -4.60
C GLN A 366 11.53 0.91 -4.13
N GLY A 367 12.86 0.75 -4.15
CA GLY A 367 13.79 1.80 -3.77
C GLY A 367 13.69 2.19 -2.29
N ILE A 368 13.44 1.21 -1.41
CA ILE A 368 13.35 1.45 0.04
C ILE A 368 14.76 1.41 0.64
N GLU A 369 15.12 2.45 1.36
CA GLU A 369 16.42 2.59 2.02
C GLU A 369 16.27 2.63 3.54
N LEU A 370 16.98 1.75 4.25
CA LEU A 370 17.13 1.80 5.71
C LEU A 370 18.61 1.95 6.05
N THR A 371 18.96 3.07 6.68
CA THR A 371 20.38 3.40 6.92
C THR A 371 20.64 3.93 8.33
N ASN A 372 21.78 3.56 8.91
CA ASN A 372 22.25 4.08 10.21
C ASN A 372 21.21 3.93 11.34
N SER A 373 20.49 2.82 11.39
CA SER A 373 19.27 2.66 12.16
C SER A 373 19.32 1.46 13.11
N ASN A 374 18.47 1.49 14.15
CA ASN A 374 18.34 0.40 15.10
C ASN A 374 16.92 -0.18 15.08
N ILE A 375 16.81 -1.48 14.88
CA ILE A 375 15.56 -2.22 14.86
C ILE A 375 15.65 -3.29 15.94
N PHE A 376 14.81 -3.22 16.95
CA PHE A 376 15.03 -4.03 18.14
C PHE A 376 13.77 -4.33 18.96
N ASP A 377 13.85 -5.36 19.78
CA ASP A 377 12.74 -5.81 20.63
C ASP A 377 11.48 -6.09 19.82
N ALA A 378 11.65 -6.80 18.70
CA ALA A 378 10.53 -7.26 17.89
C ALA A 378 9.85 -8.45 18.58
N ARG A 379 8.51 -8.45 18.58
CA ARG A 379 7.73 -9.59 19.09
C ARG A 379 7.94 -10.85 18.25
N SER A 380 8.02 -10.72 16.94
CA SER A 380 8.30 -11.78 15.98
C SER A 380 9.39 -11.29 15.02
N ASP A 381 9.05 -10.90 13.80
CA ASP A 381 10.04 -10.46 12.82
C ASP A 381 10.39 -8.98 13.00
N ALA A 382 11.68 -8.65 12.90
CA ALA A 382 12.07 -7.24 13.00
C ALA A 382 11.76 -6.51 11.69
N ILE A 383 11.94 -7.16 10.54
CA ILE A 383 11.51 -6.64 9.25
C ILE A 383 11.09 -7.77 8.32
N ASP A 384 9.92 -7.65 7.69
CA ASP A 384 9.41 -8.52 6.65
C ASP A 384 9.34 -7.76 5.32
N ILE A 385 9.86 -8.36 4.23
CA ILE A 385 10.05 -7.73 2.93
C ILE A 385 9.43 -8.62 1.85
N ASP A 386 8.23 -8.25 1.40
CA ASP A 386 7.44 -9.01 0.45
C ASP A 386 7.35 -8.31 -0.90
N ILE A 387 7.71 -9.02 -1.96
CA ILE A 387 7.56 -8.58 -3.36
C ILE A 387 8.10 -7.14 -3.55
N SER A 388 9.27 -6.88 -2.98
CA SER A 388 9.81 -5.52 -2.82
C SER A 388 11.31 -5.43 -3.12
N GLU A 389 11.82 -4.22 -3.24
CA GLU A 389 13.25 -3.93 -3.38
C GLU A 389 13.71 -3.03 -2.23
N MET A 390 14.73 -3.47 -1.49
CA MET A 390 15.23 -2.77 -0.32
C MET A 390 16.75 -2.78 -0.20
N ASN A 391 17.29 -1.66 0.29
CA ASN A 391 18.70 -1.52 0.68
C ASN A 391 18.80 -1.23 2.18
N ILE A 392 19.56 -2.06 2.89
CA ILE A 392 19.84 -1.95 4.33
C ILE A 392 21.34 -1.71 4.50
N ASN A 393 21.71 -0.61 5.11
CA ASN A 393 23.14 -0.28 5.31
C ASN A 393 23.43 0.36 6.66
N ASN A 394 24.46 -0.13 7.34
CA ASN A 394 24.93 0.35 8.63
C ASN A 394 23.81 0.35 9.70
N CYS A 395 23.14 -0.78 9.86
CA CYS A 395 22.03 -0.96 10.78
C CYS A 395 22.34 -2.01 11.86
N ASN A 396 21.60 -1.93 12.96
CA ASN A 396 21.66 -2.92 14.01
C ASN A 396 20.26 -3.54 14.21
N PHE A 397 20.19 -4.86 14.08
CA PHE A 397 19.01 -5.66 14.41
C PHE A 397 19.34 -6.48 15.67
N TYR A 398 18.53 -6.37 16.70
CA TYR A 398 18.74 -7.18 17.87
C TYR A 398 17.46 -7.49 18.63
N ASN A 399 17.44 -8.71 19.24
CA ASN A 399 16.35 -9.20 20.06
C ASN A 399 15.01 -9.26 19.28
N SER A 400 14.98 -9.96 18.15
CA SER A 400 13.74 -10.34 17.47
C SER A 400 13.25 -11.70 17.97
N GLY A 401 11.94 -11.82 18.21
CA GLY A 401 11.36 -13.06 18.72
C GLY A 401 11.37 -14.20 17.71
N ASN A 402 11.38 -13.89 16.41
CA ASN A 402 11.51 -14.83 15.30
C ASN A 402 12.68 -14.40 14.40
N ASP A 403 12.44 -13.92 13.18
CA ASP A 403 13.48 -13.57 12.23
C ASP A 403 13.91 -12.09 12.38
N ALA A 404 15.19 -11.80 12.23
CA ALA A 404 15.61 -10.40 12.19
C ALA A 404 15.26 -9.76 10.84
N ILE A 405 15.48 -10.50 9.74
CA ILE A 405 15.08 -10.07 8.38
C ILE A 405 14.44 -11.28 7.68
N ASP A 406 13.17 -11.18 7.29
CA ASP A 406 12.52 -12.13 6.36
C ASP A 406 12.32 -11.48 5.00
N SER A 407 12.44 -12.27 3.94
CA SER A 407 12.23 -11.78 2.57
C SER A 407 11.57 -12.84 1.70
N MET A 408 10.51 -12.44 1.00
CA MET A 408 9.77 -13.27 0.05
C MET A 408 9.67 -12.57 -1.31
N THR A 409 10.10 -13.26 -2.39
CA THR A 409 9.99 -12.75 -3.76
C THR A 409 10.58 -11.34 -3.92
N SER A 410 11.66 -11.05 -3.22
CA SER A 410 12.21 -9.71 -3.04
C SER A 410 13.68 -9.61 -3.45
N LYS A 411 14.12 -8.39 -3.71
CA LYS A 411 15.53 -8.08 -3.99
C LYS A 411 16.08 -7.23 -2.85
N VAL A 412 17.02 -7.78 -2.09
CA VAL A 412 17.53 -7.15 -0.88
C VAL A 412 19.05 -7.04 -0.91
N LEU A 413 19.55 -5.83 -0.68
CA LEU A 413 20.97 -5.56 -0.48
C LEU A 413 21.19 -5.19 1.00
N ILE A 414 22.05 -5.94 1.68
CA ILE A 414 22.36 -5.70 3.10
C ILE A 414 23.86 -5.50 3.24
N SER A 415 24.29 -4.42 3.86
CA SER A 415 25.70 -4.11 4.05
C SER A 415 26.01 -3.49 5.40
N ASN A 416 27.24 -3.70 5.91
CA ASN A 416 27.75 -3.07 7.14
C ASN A 416 26.81 -3.19 8.34
N THR A 417 26.10 -4.30 8.48
CA THR A 417 24.99 -4.45 9.42
C THR A 417 25.28 -5.55 10.45
N SER A 418 24.81 -5.35 11.66
CA SER A 418 24.90 -6.30 12.75
C SER A 418 23.51 -6.88 13.04
N ILE A 419 23.44 -8.20 13.14
CA ILE A 419 22.24 -8.96 13.50
C ILE A 419 22.58 -9.81 14.72
N SER A 420 21.83 -9.64 15.80
CA SER A 420 22.06 -10.41 17.01
C SER A 420 20.78 -10.80 17.74
N LYS A 421 20.81 -11.97 18.37
CA LYS A 421 19.73 -12.50 19.20
C LYS A 421 18.38 -12.60 18.46
N ALA A 422 18.40 -13.12 17.24
CA ALA A 422 17.18 -13.52 16.56
C ALA A 422 16.74 -14.90 17.11
N GLY A 423 15.48 -14.97 17.49
CA GLY A 423 14.91 -16.19 18.10
C GLY A 423 14.85 -17.37 17.13
N ASP A 424 14.74 -17.08 15.82
CA ASP A 424 14.85 -18.09 14.78
C ASP A 424 15.99 -17.73 13.81
N LYS A 425 15.81 -16.87 12.81
CA LYS A 425 16.84 -16.63 11.80
C LYS A 425 17.38 -15.20 11.82
N GLY A 426 18.69 -15.06 11.64
CA GLY A 426 19.26 -13.75 11.36
C GLY A 426 18.77 -13.20 10.02
N LEU A 427 18.81 -14.05 8.98
CA LEU A 427 18.25 -13.76 7.65
C LEU A 427 17.49 -14.98 7.15
N SER A 428 16.22 -14.85 6.90
CA SER A 428 15.35 -15.78 6.22
C SER A 428 15.08 -15.27 4.80
N ALA A 429 15.45 -16.05 3.79
CA ALA A 429 15.24 -15.68 2.39
C ALA A 429 14.53 -16.80 1.64
N GLY A 430 13.39 -16.47 1.02
CA GLY A 430 12.54 -17.47 0.39
C GLY A 430 11.87 -17.00 -0.90
N GLU A 431 11.21 -17.93 -1.54
CA GLU A 431 10.26 -17.72 -2.64
C GLU A 431 10.85 -16.88 -3.80
N ASN A 432 11.99 -17.35 -4.37
CA ASN A 432 12.72 -16.69 -5.46
C ASN A 432 13.29 -15.30 -5.12
N SER A 433 13.62 -15.03 -3.86
CA SER A 433 14.33 -13.80 -3.50
C SER A 433 15.76 -13.78 -4.01
N GLU A 434 16.31 -12.61 -4.25
CA GLU A 434 17.73 -12.36 -4.51
C GLU A 434 18.31 -11.51 -3.38
N VAL A 435 19.23 -12.07 -2.60
CA VAL A 435 19.81 -11.35 -1.46
C VAL A 435 21.33 -11.26 -1.58
N LEU A 436 21.85 -10.05 -1.50
CA LEU A 436 23.27 -9.77 -1.43
C LEU A 436 23.65 -9.25 -0.05
N VAL A 437 24.58 -9.94 0.59
CA VAL A 437 25.07 -9.64 1.95
C VAL A 437 26.54 -9.29 1.88
N ASN A 438 26.92 -8.15 2.43
CA ASN A 438 28.31 -7.70 2.45
C ASN A 438 28.70 -7.08 3.80
N ASN A 439 29.73 -7.61 4.47
CA ASN A 439 30.24 -7.13 5.75
C ASN A 439 29.17 -7.15 6.86
N LEU A 440 28.58 -8.31 7.11
CA LEU A 440 27.61 -8.52 8.19
C LEU A 440 28.18 -9.34 9.34
N ILE A 441 27.59 -9.12 10.52
CA ILE A 441 27.83 -9.95 11.71
C ILE A 441 26.50 -10.62 12.09
N PHE A 442 26.52 -11.96 12.13
CA PHE A 442 25.41 -12.78 12.67
C PHE A 442 25.86 -13.36 14.00
N ASP A 443 25.21 -12.97 15.09
CA ASP A 443 25.63 -13.33 16.46
C ASP A 443 24.47 -13.81 17.32
N GLU A 444 24.64 -14.94 17.99
CA GLU A 444 23.63 -15.49 18.92
C GLU A 444 22.24 -15.66 18.27
N THR A 445 22.16 -16.10 17.03
CA THR A 445 20.90 -16.46 16.35
C THR A 445 20.69 -17.98 16.38
N ASN A 446 19.45 -18.45 16.23
CA ASN A 446 19.23 -19.88 16.07
C ASN A 446 19.81 -20.34 14.70
N ILE A 447 19.49 -19.65 13.61
CA ILE A 447 20.10 -19.85 12.29
C ILE A 447 20.66 -18.53 11.79
N GLY A 448 21.94 -18.48 11.37
CA GLY A 448 22.52 -17.26 10.80
C GLY A 448 21.83 -16.85 9.52
N ILE A 449 21.89 -17.70 8.48
CA ILE A 449 21.17 -17.48 7.21
C ILE A 449 20.43 -18.76 6.81
N GLN A 450 19.17 -18.60 6.46
CA GLN A 450 18.36 -19.63 5.81
C GLN A 450 17.96 -19.20 4.40
N SER A 451 18.16 -20.08 3.41
CA SER A 451 17.72 -19.89 2.01
C SER A 451 16.78 -21.01 1.60
N LYS A 452 15.63 -20.69 1.02
CA LYS A 452 14.59 -21.66 0.65
C LYS A 452 13.98 -21.33 -0.73
N ASP A 453 13.43 -22.33 -1.41
CA ASP A 453 12.46 -22.17 -2.50
C ASP A 453 12.94 -21.27 -3.67
N GLY A 454 14.01 -21.69 -4.37
CA GLY A 454 14.54 -21.00 -5.53
C GLY A 454 15.35 -19.73 -5.24
N THR A 455 15.51 -19.39 -3.97
CA THR A 455 16.22 -18.18 -3.53
C THR A 455 17.74 -18.31 -3.66
N GLU A 456 18.40 -17.23 -4.04
CA GLU A 456 19.86 -17.12 -4.05
C GLU A 456 20.34 -16.06 -3.06
N VAL A 457 21.18 -16.48 -2.11
CA VAL A 457 21.85 -15.59 -1.13
C VAL A 457 23.34 -15.61 -1.40
N ARG A 458 23.93 -14.44 -1.67
CA ARG A 458 25.38 -14.26 -1.83
C ARG A 458 25.93 -13.46 -0.68
N VAL A 459 26.95 -13.99 -0.01
CA VAL A 459 27.54 -13.44 1.22
C VAL A 459 29.03 -13.19 1.03
N PHE A 460 29.45 -11.99 1.36
CA PHE A 460 30.85 -11.57 1.31
C PHE A 460 31.29 -10.97 2.65
N ASP A 461 32.56 -11.18 3.01
CA ASP A 461 33.26 -10.47 4.09
C ASP A 461 32.54 -10.48 5.46
N SER A 462 31.81 -11.55 5.78
CA SER A 462 30.89 -11.60 6.91
C SER A 462 31.38 -12.53 8.03
N ILE A 463 30.84 -12.31 9.23
CA ILE A 463 31.20 -13.07 10.42
C ILE A 463 29.96 -13.78 10.96
N PHE A 464 30.06 -15.07 11.16
CA PHE A 464 29.06 -15.91 11.78
C PHE A 464 29.60 -16.41 13.13
N LYS A 465 29.01 -15.99 14.26
CA LYS A 465 29.47 -16.38 15.56
C LYS A 465 28.34 -16.75 16.51
N ASN A 466 28.61 -17.71 17.37
CA ASN A 466 27.68 -18.15 18.43
C ASN A 466 26.27 -18.57 17.96
N ASN A 467 26.04 -18.79 16.68
CA ASN A 467 24.76 -19.27 16.19
C ASN A 467 24.64 -20.80 16.41
N VAL A 468 23.43 -21.30 16.60
CA VAL A 468 23.19 -22.74 16.73
C VAL A 468 23.43 -23.43 15.37
N MET A 469 23.02 -22.80 14.28
CA MET A 469 23.34 -23.20 12.91
C MET A 469 23.80 -21.97 12.13
N GLN A 470 24.87 -22.08 11.37
CA GLN A 470 25.40 -20.96 10.61
C GLN A 470 24.61 -20.74 9.31
N LEU A 471 24.40 -21.82 8.56
CA LEU A 471 23.75 -21.79 7.26
C LEU A 471 22.78 -22.96 7.10
N ASP A 472 21.60 -22.71 6.57
CA ASP A 472 20.61 -23.73 6.21
C ASP A 472 20.03 -23.44 4.82
N ALA A 473 19.98 -24.46 3.97
CA ALA A 473 19.39 -24.35 2.65
C ALA A 473 18.49 -25.55 2.37
N TYR A 474 17.21 -25.30 2.02
CA TYR A 474 16.28 -26.37 1.72
C TYR A 474 15.15 -25.95 0.78
N GLN A 475 14.39 -26.91 0.29
CA GLN A 475 13.15 -26.70 -0.44
C GLN A 475 11.97 -26.91 0.52
N LYS A 476 11.21 -25.85 0.77
CA LYS A 476 9.96 -25.88 1.55
C LYS A 476 8.76 -26.13 0.64
N ASN A 477 8.71 -25.46 -0.50
CA ASN A 477 7.59 -25.50 -1.41
C ASN A 477 8.04 -25.89 -2.83
N TRP A 478 7.57 -27.01 -3.31
CA TRP A 478 7.91 -27.56 -4.63
C TRP A 478 7.52 -26.64 -5.81
N ARG A 479 6.59 -25.71 -5.62
CA ARG A 479 6.13 -24.77 -6.68
C ARG A 479 7.20 -23.84 -7.18
N TYR A 480 8.25 -23.60 -6.39
CA TYR A 480 9.38 -22.73 -6.78
C TYR A 480 10.50 -23.49 -7.52
N GLY A 481 10.29 -24.76 -7.86
CA GLY A 481 11.20 -25.57 -8.65
C GLY A 481 12.38 -26.11 -7.88
N ASP A 482 13.34 -25.27 -7.52
CA ASP A 482 14.56 -25.62 -6.79
C ASP A 482 14.48 -25.28 -5.30
N GLY A 483 15.45 -25.74 -4.52
CA GLY A 483 15.65 -25.32 -3.13
C GLY A 483 16.48 -24.04 -3.04
N GLY A 484 16.86 -23.67 -1.84
CA GLY A 484 17.69 -22.49 -1.59
C GLY A 484 19.15 -22.68 -2.01
N LYS A 485 19.80 -21.60 -2.41
CA LYS A 485 21.23 -21.52 -2.70
C LYS A 485 21.90 -20.46 -1.85
N ILE A 486 23.03 -20.83 -1.19
CA ILE A 486 23.86 -19.88 -0.44
C ILE A 486 25.28 -19.94 -0.97
N GLU A 487 25.85 -18.82 -1.34
CA GLU A 487 27.25 -18.67 -1.72
C GLU A 487 27.94 -17.73 -0.73
N VAL A 488 28.97 -18.23 -0.05
CA VAL A 488 29.75 -17.47 0.96
C VAL A 488 31.19 -17.35 0.50
N THR A 489 31.72 -16.14 0.51
CA THR A 489 33.10 -15.85 0.15
C THR A 489 33.77 -14.97 1.19
N ASN A 490 35.04 -15.24 1.50
CA ASN A 490 35.90 -14.45 2.37
C ASN A 490 35.28 -14.16 3.76
N SER A 491 34.63 -15.15 4.37
CA SER A 491 33.89 -14.99 5.61
C SER A 491 34.48 -15.83 6.75
N THR A 492 34.12 -15.49 7.99
CA THR A 492 34.63 -16.19 9.18
C THR A 492 33.48 -16.84 9.94
N PHE A 493 33.68 -18.09 10.34
CA PHE A 493 32.75 -18.86 11.14
C PHE A 493 33.40 -19.14 12.53
N GLU A 494 32.78 -18.56 13.59
CA GLU A 494 33.28 -18.61 14.97
C GLU A 494 32.25 -19.27 15.88
N GLY A 495 32.16 -20.58 15.89
CA GLY A 495 31.23 -21.33 16.75
C GLY A 495 31.81 -22.63 17.22
N LYS A 496 31.34 -23.16 18.37
CA LYS A 496 31.77 -24.45 18.90
C LYS A 496 31.52 -25.59 17.92
N GLU A 497 30.39 -25.52 17.21
CA GLU A 497 30.02 -26.39 16.09
C GLU A 497 29.48 -25.53 15.00
N ASN A 498 30.29 -25.23 13.97
CA ASN A 498 29.83 -24.46 12.81
C ASN A 498 28.93 -25.35 11.95
N ARG A 499 27.69 -25.54 12.36
CA ARG A 499 26.71 -26.40 11.68
C ARG A 499 26.21 -25.75 10.39
N ILE A 500 26.28 -26.50 9.29
CA ILE A 500 25.88 -26.07 7.94
C ILE A 500 25.09 -27.20 7.30
N GLU A 501 23.88 -26.92 6.82
CA GLU A 501 23.00 -27.91 6.22
C GLU A 501 22.50 -27.47 4.84
N ALA A 502 22.52 -28.41 3.89
CA ALA A 502 21.87 -28.26 2.59
C ALA A 502 21.05 -29.51 2.28
N LYS A 503 19.75 -29.37 2.11
CA LYS A 503 18.78 -30.45 1.95
C LYS A 503 18.06 -30.36 0.60
N ASN A 504 17.53 -31.50 0.15
CA ASN A 504 16.74 -31.60 -1.09
C ASN A 504 17.46 -31.04 -2.32
N LYS A 505 16.86 -30.13 -3.06
CA LYS A 505 17.41 -29.51 -4.28
C LYS A 505 18.28 -28.26 -4.00
N SER A 506 18.77 -28.12 -2.78
CA SER A 506 19.50 -26.93 -2.33
C SER A 506 21.00 -27.10 -2.42
N LYS A 507 21.73 -25.99 -2.30
CA LYS A 507 23.19 -25.98 -2.39
C LYS A 507 23.81 -24.87 -1.55
N ILE A 508 24.92 -25.18 -0.90
CA ILE A 508 25.77 -24.21 -0.20
C ILE A 508 27.17 -24.29 -0.77
N ILE A 509 27.77 -23.16 -1.10
CA ILE A 509 29.16 -23.06 -1.58
C ILE A 509 29.90 -22.09 -0.69
N ILE A 510 31.01 -22.52 -0.10
CA ILE A 510 31.85 -21.68 0.77
C ILE A 510 33.25 -21.63 0.19
N THR A 511 33.74 -20.44 -0.10
CA THR A 511 35.02 -20.21 -0.77
C THR A 511 35.85 -19.21 0.04
N ASP A 512 37.17 -19.45 0.12
CA ASP A 512 38.17 -18.56 0.72
C ASP A 512 37.84 -18.11 2.14
N SER A 513 37.15 -18.94 2.93
CA SER A 513 36.61 -18.62 4.25
C SER A 513 37.37 -19.32 5.38
N SER A 514 37.22 -18.83 6.59
CA SER A 514 37.92 -19.32 7.79
C SER A 514 36.95 -19.93 8.80
N PHE A 515 37.35 -21.01 9.42
CA PHE A 515 36.63 -21.68 10.49
C PHE A 515 37.47 -21.67 11.77
N LYS A 516 36.94 -21.08 12.82
CA LYS A 516 37.50 -21.13 14.16
C LYS A 516 36.78 -22.24 14.93
N GLU A 517 37.56 -23.11 15.56
CA GLU A 517 37.06 -24.34 16.18
C GLU A 517 36.51 -25.35 15.12
N GLY A 518 35.72 -26.31 15.49
CA GLY A 518 35.26 -27.35 14.60
C GLY A 518 34.16 -26.92 13.64
N PHE A 519 33.85 -27.73 12.63
CA PHE A 519 32.62 -27.58 11.86
C PHE A 519 31.95 -28.92 11.60
N SER A 520 30.64 -28.93 11.54
CA SER A 520 29.84 -30.08 11.13
C SER A 520 28.93 -29.72 9.94
N HIS A 521 28.75 -30.65 9.05
CA HIS A 521 27.83 -30.46 7.92
C HIS A 521 27.00 -31.73 7.70
N LEU A 522 25.75 -31.54 7.34
CA LEU A 522 24.88 -32.60 6.89
C LEU A 522 24.74 -32.59 5.36
N GLU A 523 24.77 -33.77 4.76
CA GLU A 523 24.72 -33.95 3.29
C GLU A 523 25.89 -33.32 2.51
N SER A 524 27.10 -33.81 2.77
CA SER A 524 28.36 -33.30 2.24
C SER A 524 28.43 -33.08 0.72
N LYS A 525 27.62 -33.79 -0.07
CA LYS A 525 27.58 -33.59 -1.52
C LYS A 525 26.93 -32.29 -1.98
N LYS A 526 26.16 -31.65 -1.12
CA LYS A 526 25.46 -30.39 -1.42
C LYS A 526 26.13 -29.17 -0.77
N VAL A 527 27.05 -29.41 0.15
CA VAL A 527 27.91 -28.39 0.76
C VAL A 527 29.29 -28.50 0.09
N ILE A 528 29.69 -27.49 -0.65
CA ILE A 528 30.95 -27.43 -1.38
C ILE A 528 31.89 -26.44 -0.72
N MET A 529 33.04 -26.92 -0.31
CA MET A 529 34.10 -26.14 0.35
C MET A 529 35.29 -25.96 -0.62
N LYS A 530 35.74 -24.70 -0.81
CA LYS A 530 36.88 -24.38 -1.69
C LYS A 530 37.82 -23.42 -0.96
N ASN A 531 39.11 -23.75 -0.96
CA ASN A 531 40.19 -22.90 -0.40
C ASN A 531 39.97 -22.43 1.03
N ASN A 532 39.17 -23.14 1.85
CA ASN A 532 38.89 -22.75 3.20
C ASN A 532 39.99 -23.19 4.17
N ARG A 533 40.18 -22.47 5.25
CA ARG A 533 41.19 -22.76 6.25
C ARG A 533 40.60 -22.85 7.67
N GLN A 534 41.19 -23.71 8.47
CA GLN A 534 40.89 -23.73 9.90
C GLN A 534 41.83 -22.77 10.64
N ILE A 535 41.26 -21.96 11.52
CA ILE A 535 42.01 -21.06 12.41
C ILE A 535 41.85 -21.62 13.83
N TYR A 536 42.99 -21.72 14.57
CA TYR A 536 43.04 -22.22 15.93
C TYR A 536 43.04 -21.08 16.95
#